data_79dc9cf0880c45f0f2570887b02613fd
#
_entry.id   79dc9cf0880c45f0f2570887b02613fd
#
_cell.length_a   1.000
_cell.length_b   1.000
_cell.length_c   1.000
_cell.angle_alpha   90.00
_cell.angle_beta   90.00
_cell.angle_gamma   90.00
#
_symmetry.space_group_name_H-M   'P 1'
#
loop_
_entity.id
_entity.type
_entity.pdbx_description
1 polymer ?
#
loop_
_entity_poly.entity_id
_entity_poly.type
_entity_poly.pdbx_seq_one_letter_code
_entity_poly.pdbx_strand_id
1 'polypeptide(L)'
;MNSADLQPADPAPPPQSQPVTSPWARKARALRRKRLIQRIGTIASIVLFCAAVAVLVLIVRELDFDKVKAAYTATSWRQIALALGLAALSYLMLTGYDALALKQVHPVPVRYSLTALASFTSFAVSFTLGFPLLTAATVRFWVYSAIGLGAGAIASLTLIAGLTFWLGMSLVLGTVMVWQPVATASFTRLMPDTNLMIGGAILAAVALYILWIGVRPRALTMQGWTFHLPRLSISMAQIGLGALDVCISCGVLYVLLPEGHGVPFATVIAAYVFANLLGIASHAPGGIGVFEATIMVALWQIPREALLGSVLLYRCCYYLLPFILAIWLLGLREIVLRARKMRKDLGVEEE
;
A
#
# COMPACT_ATOMS: atom_id res chain seq x y z
N MET A 1 -41.88 -51.16 56.65
CA MET A 1 -41.98 -49.70 56.87
C MET A 1 -40.57 -49.24 57.04
N ASN A 2 -39.99 -48.69 56.00
CA ASN A 2 -38.60 -48.33 55.87
C ASN A 2 -38.47 -46.83 55.96
N SER A 3 -37.87 -46.34 57.02
CA SER A 3 -37.51 -44.93 57.18
C SER A 3 -36.19 -44.76 56.43
N ALA A 4 -36.32 -44.28 55.18
CA ALA A 4 -35.17 -43.96 54.32
C ALA A 4 -34.61 -42.58 54.68
N ASP A 5 -33.36 -42.55 54.86
CA ASP A 5 -32.39 -41.50 55.07
C ASP A 5 -32.71 -40.16 54.35
N LEU A 6 -32.99 -39.13 55.18
CA LEU A 6 -32.87 -37.74 54.77
C LEU A 6 -31.42 -37.30 55.06
N GLN A 7 -30.55 -37.43 54.08
CA GLN A 7 -29.24 -36.71 54.10
C GLN A 7 -29.48 -35.21 53.88
N PRO A 8 -28.95 -34.35 54.74
CA PRO A 8 -29.05 -32.91 54.49
C PRO A 8 -28.19 -32.52 53.30
N ALA A 9 -28.79 -31.78 52.36
CA ALA A 9 -28.09 -31.26 51.21
C ALA A 9 -26.89 -30.39 51.62
N ASP A 10 -25.74 -30.66 51.02
CA ASP A 10 -24.55 -29.85 51.22
C ASP A 10 -24.84 -28.37 50.89
N PRO A 11 -24.37 -27.41 51.70
CA PRO A 11 -24.53 -26.00 51.42
C PRO A 11 -23.81 -25.61 50.11
N ALA A 12 -24.53 -24.92 49.24
CA ALA A 12 -24.00 -24.41 47.97
C ALA A 12 -22.69 -23.61 48.21
N PRO A 13 -21.66 -23.80 47.37
CA PRO A 13 -20.42 -23.07 47.52
C PRO A 13 -20.67 -21.55 47.44
N PRO A 14 -19.98 -20.76 48.28
CA PRO A 14 -20.17 -19.31 48.30
C PRO A 14 -19.87 -18.72 46.91
N PRO A 15 -20.65 -17.70 46.48
CA PRO A 15 -20.44 -17.07 45.19
C PRO A 15 -19.00 -16.54 45.10
N GLN A 16 -18.25 -17.03 44.10
CA GLN A 16 -16.89 -16.56 43.83
C GLN A 16 -16.95 -15.07 43.57
N SER A 17 -16.46 -14.27 44.51
CA SER A 17 -16.34 -12.82 44.37
C SER A 17 -15.39 -12.51 43.19
N GLN A 18 -15.96 -12.11 42.05
CA GLN A 18 -15.17 -11.57 40.96
C GLN A 18 -14.37 -10.37 41.52
N PRO A 19 -13.07 -10.27 41.25
CA PRO A 19 -12.27 -9.16 41.76
C PRO A 19 -12.81 -7.87 41.19
N VAL A 20 -13.46 -7.08 42.04
CA VAL A 20 -13.97 -5.74 41.73
C VAL A 20 -12.76 -4.86 41.43
N THR A 21 -12.34 -4.81 40.16
CA THR A 21 -11.29 -3.90 39.76
C THR A 21 -11.78 -2.48 39.85
N SER A 22 -11.28 -1.74 40.84
CA SER A 22 -11.67 -0.36 41.11
C SER A 22 -11.57 0.54 39.88
N PRO A 23 -12.44 1.54 39.69
CA PRO A 23 -12.46 2.43 38.52
C PRO A 23 -11.09 3.08 38.24
N TRP A 24 -10.34 3.42 39.29
CA TRP A 24 -9.00 4.00 39.14
C TRP A 24 -7.95 2.98 38.67
N ALA A 25 -8.03 1.71 39.08
CA ALA A 25 -7.15 0.66 38.56
C ALA A 25 -7.39 0.36 37.08
N ARG A 26 -8.64 0.46 36.62
CA ARG A 26 -8.98 0.37 35.17
C ARG A 26 -8.42 1.59 34.44
N LYS A 27 -8.54 2.80 34.96
CA LYS A 27 -8.00 4.03 34.38
C LYS A 27 -6.46 4.00 34.31
N ALA A 28 -5.80 3.51 35.37
CA ALA A 28 -4.34 3.36 35.40
C ALA A 28 -3.83 2.33 34.39
N ARG A 29 -4.52 1.19 34.24
CA ARG A 29 -4.18 0.19 33.19
C ARG A 29 -4.39 0.75 31.77
N ALA A 30 -5.45 1.49 31.53
CA ALA A 30 -5.70 2.15 30.26
C ALA A 30 -4.61 3.19 29.92
N LEU A 31 -4.18 3.98 30.90
CA LEU A 31 -3.09 4.96 30.73
C LEU A 31 -1.74 4.28 30.49
N ARG A 32 -1.41 3.19 31.21
CA ARG A 32 -0.20 2.40 30.96
C ARG A 32 -0.21 1.78 29.56
N ARG A 33 -1.35 1.20 29.14
CA ARG A 33 -1.51 0.64 27.79
C ARG A 33 -1.35 1.73 26.71
N LYS A 34 -1.93 2.92 26.91
CA LYS A 34 -1.78 4.06 26.00
C LYS A 34 -0.32 4.50 25.87
N ARG A 35 0.40 4.63 27.00
CA ARG A 35 1.83 4.96 27.01
C ARG A 35 2.69 3.87 26.35
N LEU A 36 2.38 2.59 26.57
CA LEU A 36 3.08 1.48 25.95
C LEU A 36 2.87 1.49 24.43
N ILE A 37 1.64 1.65 23.96
CA ILE A 37 1.33 1.75 22.51
C ILE A 37 2.05 2.96 21.89
N GLN A 38 2.08 4.09 22.55
CA GLN A 38 2.82 5.25 22.07
C GLN A 38 4.33 5.01 22.00
N ARG A 39 4.92 4.36 23.01
CA ARG A 39 6.36 3.99 22.99
C ARG A 39 6.68 3.01 21.88
N ILE A 40 5.86 1.95 21.72
CA ILE A 40 6.01 0.97 20.64
C ILE A 40 5.89 1.66 19.27
N GLY A 41 4.90 2.55 19.10
CA GLY A 41 4.73 3.34 17.88
C GLY A 41 5.95 4.23 17.58
N THR A 42 6.53 4.89 18.58
CA THR A 42 7.74 5.72 18.42
C THR A 42 8.95 4.86 18.06
N ILE A 43 9.15 3.72 18.73
CA ILE A 43 10.26 2.80 18.43
C ILE A 43 10.10 2.23 17.02
N ALA A 44 8.90 1.77 16.65
CA ALA A 44 8.61 1.27 15.31
C ALA A 44 8.88 2.34 14.23
N SER A 45 8.51 3.60 14.48
CA SER A 45 8.78 4.71 13.56
C SER A 45 10.28 4.99 13.41
N ILE A 46 11.05 4.93 14.50
CA ILE A 46 12.51 5.10 14.45
C ILE A 46 13.16 3.95 13.69
N VAL A 47 12.77 2.70 13.99
CA VAL A 47 13.28 1.52 13.29
C VAL A 47 12.96 1.58 11.81
N LEU A 48 11.72 1.95 11.45
CA LEU A 48 11.31 2.12 10.05
C LEU A 48 12.13 3.24 9.37
N PHE A 49 12.36 4.37 10.04
CA PHE A 49 13.18 5.46 9.50
C PHE A 49 14.63 5.01 9.28
N CYS A 50 15.23 4.33 10.25
CA CYS A 50 16.57 3.79 10.10
C CYS A 50 16.65 2.74 8.98
N ALA A 51 15.64 1.86 8.87
CA ALA A 51 15.55 0.89 7.79
C ALA A 51 15.40 1.59 6.44
N ALA A 52 14.56 2.64 6.35
CA ALA A 52 14.40 3.43 5.14
C ALA A 52 15.71 4.08 4.70
N VAL A 53 16.45 4.70 5.63
CA VAL A 53 17.76 5.28 5.33
C VAL A 53 18.79 4.22 4.93
N ALA A 54 18.80 3.06 5.61
CA ALA A 54 19.69 1.95 5.25
C ALA A 54 19.42 1.43 3.84
N VAL A 55 18.13 1.21 3.49
CA VAL A 55 17.74 0.78 2.14
C VAL A 55 18.06 1.85 1.11
N LEU A 56 17.86 3.13 1.41
CA LEU A 56 18.26 4.22 0.52
C LEU A 56 19.78 4.18 0.23
N VAL A 57 20.60 4.00 1.27
CA VAL A 57 22.06 3.88 1.11
C VAL A 57 22.43 2.66 0.28
N LEU A 58 21.76 1.52 0.48
CA LEU A 58 21.99 0.31 -0.32
C LEU A 58 21.62 0.55 -1.79
N ILE A 59 20.43 1.10 -2.07
CA ILE A 59 19.98 1.42 -3.43
C ILE A 59 20.97 2.36 -4.11
N VAL A 60 21.41 3.44 -3.42
CA VAL A 60 22.35 4.39 -3.98
C VAL A 60 23.71 3.76 -4.25
N ARG A 61 24.17 2.81 -3.42
CA ARG A 61 25.44 2.08 -3.63
C ARG A 61 25.37 1.09 -4.81
N GLU A 62 24.19 0.49 -5.04
CA GLU A 62 23.98 -0.46 -6.15
C GLU A 62 23.66 0.23 -7.47
N LEU A 63 23.26 1.52 -7.43
CA LEU A 63 23.03 2.31 -8.63
C LEU A 63 24.36 2.55 -9.36
N ASP A 64 24.45 2.05 -10.58
CA ASP A 64 25.52 2.38 -11.52
C ASP A 64 25.27 3.79 -12.08
N PHE A 65 25.88 4.77 -11.45
CA PHE A 65 25.71 6.20 -11.78
C PHE A 65 26.08 6.50 -13.25
N ASP A 66 27.04 5.78 -13.81
CA ASP A 66 27.43 5.97 -15.21
C ASP A 66 26.32 5.50 -16.15
N LYS A 67 25.68 4.39 -15.85
CA LYS A 67 24.51 3.92 -16.62
C LYS A 67 23.30 4.84 -16.46
N VAL A 68 23.01 5.33 -15.26
CA VAL A 68 21.94 6.31 -15.03
C VAL A 68 22.23 7.61 -15.80
N LYS A 69 23.47 8.10 -15.75
CA LYS A 69 23.88 9.28 -16.51
C LYS A 69 23.77 9.08 -18.01
N ALA A 70 24.21 7.93 -18.52
CA ALA A 70 24.11 7.60 -19.93
C ALA A 70 22.62 7.52 -20.37
N ALA A 71 21.77 6.89 -19.57
CA ALA A 71 20.33 6.83 -19.84
C ALA A 71 19.69 8.24 -19.79
N TYR A 72 20.04 9.06 -18.80
CA TYR A 72 19.57 10.44 -18.71
C TYR A 72 19.96 11.28 -19.92
N THR A 73 21.18 11.16 -20.42
CA THR A 73 21.65 11.90 -21.60
C THR A 73 21.05 11.40 -22.91
N ALA A 74 20.63 10.12 -22.96
CA ALA A 74 19.95 9.54 -24.10
C ALA A 74 18.44 9.82 -24.13
N THR A 75 17.85 10.22 -23.01
CA THR A 75 16.40 10.48 -22.87
C THR A 75 16.12 11.97 -23.00
N SER A 76 15.10 12.34 -23.78
CA SER A 76 14.76 13.75 -23.95
C SER A 76 14.20 14.36 -22.65
N TRP A 77 14.46 15.66 -22.43
CA TRP A 77 13.92 16.35 -21.25
C TRP A 77 12.38 16.33 -21.19
N ARG A 78 11.71 16.25 -22.36
CA ARG A 78 10.25 16.14 -22.48
C ARG A 78 9.75 14.80 -21.95
N GLN A 79 10.44 13.71 -22.26
CA GLN A 79 10.11 12.38 -21.71
C GLN A 79 10.27 12.37 -20.20
N ILE A 80 11.33 12.95 -19.66
CA ILE A 80 11.58 13.01 -18.21
C ILE A 80 10.49 13.86 -17.52
N ALA A 81 10.18 15.05 -18.08
CA ALA A 81 9.13 15.91 -17.52
C ALA A 81 7.75 15.23 -17.54
N LEU A 82 7.43 14.53 -18.64
CA LEU A 82 6.17 13.76 -18.75
C LEU A 82 6.15 12.59 -17.77
N ALA A 83 7.26 11.86 -17.62
CA ALA A 83 7.38 10.78 -16.67
C ALA A 83 7.18 11.26 -15.22
N LEU A 84 7.77 12.40 -14.85
CA LEU A 84 7.58 13.02 -13.53
C LEU A 84 6.14 13.50 -13.33
N GLY A 85 5.52 14.06 -14.36
CA GLY A 85 4.11 14.46 -14.35
C GLY A 85 3.17 13.26 -14.15
N LEU A 86 3.42 12.17 -14.87
CA LEU A 86 2.67 10.91 -14.70
C LEU A 86 2.93 10.28 -13.33
N ALA A 87 4.15 10.30 -12.82
CA ALA A 87 4.46 9.83 -11.47
C ALA A 87 3.70 10.64 -10.41
N ALA A 88 3.70 11.98 -10.52
CA ALA A 88 2.94 12.85 -9.63
C ALA A 88 1.43 12.56 -9.71
N LEU A 89 0.90 12.31 -10.92
CA LEU A 89 -0.51 11.96 -11.11
C LEU A 89 -0.84 10.60 -10.49
N SER A 90 0.02 9.57 -10.65
CA SER A 90 -0.16 8.27 -9.99
C SER A 90 -0.18 8.42 -8.47
N TYR A 91 0.78 9.14 -7.89
CA TYR A 91 0.78 9.41 -6.45
C TYR A 91 -0.45 10.21 -5.99
N LEU A 92 -1.00 11.08 -6.82
CA LEU A 92 -2.28 11.74 -6.55
C LEU A 92 -3.43 10.73 -6.53
N MET A 93 -3.47 9.76 -7.46
CA MET A 93 -4.47 8.67 -7.44
C MET A 93 -4.36 7.84 -6.18
N LEU A 94 -3.13 7.53 -5.72
CA LEU A 94 -2.91 6.82 -4.46
C LEU A 94 -3.46 7.56 -3.24
N THR A 95 -3.50 8.91 -3.23
CA THR A 95 -4.17 9.64 -2.15
C THR A 95 -5.69 9.38 -2.11
N GLY A 96 -6.27 9.08 -3.24
CA GLY A 96 -7.67 8.65 -3.37
C GLY A 96 -7.95 7.30 -2.70
N TYR A 97 -6.98 6.39 -2.67
CA TYR A 97 -7.12 5.10 -1.97
C TYR A 97 -7.40 5.32 -0.48
N ASP A 98 -6.57 6.13 0.17
CA ASP A 98 -6.75 6.46 1.59
C ASP A 98 -8.03 7.28 1.81
N ALA A 99 -8.36 8.21 0.92
CA ALA A 99 -9.57 9.01 1.03
C ALA A 99 -10.84 8.15 0.94
N LEU A 100 -10.90 7.16 0.03
CA LEU A 100 -12.00 6.21 -0.07
C LEU A 100 -12.04 5.26 1.13
N ALA A 101 -10.88 4.81 1.61
CA ALA A 101 -10.78 3.93 2.77
C ALA A 101 -11.21 4.65 4.07
N LEU A 102 -10.81 5.90 4.27
CA LEU A 102 -11.19 6.71 5.44
C LEU A 102 -12.69 6.93 5.53
N LYS A 103 -13.39 7.14 4.41
CA LYS A 103 -14.86 7.27 4.38
C LYS A 103 -15.58 6.04 4.94
N GLN A 104 -14.92 4.89 4.98
CA GLN A 104 -15.49 3.63 5.48
C GLN A 104 -15.11 3.35 6.93
N VAL A 105 -13.92 3.79 7.34
CA VAL A 105 -13.31 3.41 8.61
C VAL A 105 -13.54 4.49 9.68
N HIS A 106 -13.68 5.75 9.28
CA HIS A 106 -13.77 6.87 10.22
C HIS A 106 -14.98 7.76 9.92
N PRO A 107 -15.91 7.95 10.91
CA PRO A 107 -17.14 8.72 10.71
C PRO A 107 -16.90 10.23 10.58
N VAL A 108 -15.78 10.73 11.11
CA VAL A 108 -15.45 12.17 11.08
C VAL A 108 -14.52 12.45 9.88
N PRO A 109 -14.84 13.47 9.07
CA PRO A 109 -13.99 13.78 7.91
C PRO A 109 -12.60 14.25 8.36
N VAL A 110 -11.57 13.61 7.78
CA VAL A 110 -10.17 13.97 7.99
C VAL A 110 -9.78 15.03 6.95
N ARG A 111 -8.97 16.01 7.35
CA ARG A 111 -8.45 17.03 6.40
C ARG A 111 -7.69 16.35 5.26
N TYR A 112 -8.04 16.67 4.02
CA TYR A 112 -7.43 16.03 2.85
C TYR A 112 -5.90 16.17 2.80
N SER A 113 -5.34 17.30 3.26
CA SER A 113 -3.89 17.50 3.34
C SER A 113 -3.19 16.46 4.22
N LEU A 114 -3.82 16.04 5.33
CA LEU A 114 -3.29 14.98 6.20
C LEU A 114 -3.44 13.60 5.53
N THR A 115 -4.57 13.37 4.87
CA THR A 115 -4.80 12.14 4.09
C THR A 115 -3.79 12.01 2.96
N ALA A 116 -3.57 13.09 2.20
CA ALA A 116 -2.59 13.12 1.13
C ALA A 116 -1.16 12.86 1.63
N LEU A 117 -0.77 13.50 2.74
CA LEU A 117 0.53 13.27 3.37
C LEU A 117 0.69 11.80 3.81
N ALA A 118 -0.31 11.25 4.52
CA ALA A 118 -0.26 9.89 5.01
C ALA A 118 -0.20 8.87 3.88
N SER A 119 -1.03 9.04 2.86
CA SER A 119 -1.08 8.17 1.70
C SER A 119 0.22 8.24 0.89
N PHE A 120 0.62 9.44 0.47
CA PHE A 120 1.85 9.65 -0.29
C PHE A 120 3.07 9.01 0.40
N THR A 121 3.27 9.34 1.69
CA THR A 121 4.44 8.84 2.42
C THR A 121 4.35 7.33 2.67
N SER A 122 3.15 6.79 2.91
CA SER A 122 2.95 5.34 3.09
C SER A 122 3.28 4.56 1.83
N PHE A 123 2.80 5.00 0.66
CA PHE A 123 3.06 4.32 -0.60
C PHE A 123 4.52 4.48 -1.04
N ALA A 124 5.09 5.70 -0.98
CA ALA A 124 6.47 5.94 -1.35
C ALA A 124 7.46 5.10 -0.51
N VAL A 125 7.22 5.00 0.80
CA VAL A 125 8.04 4.18 1.69
C VAL A 125 7.82 2.69 1.41
N SER A 126 6.58 2.23 1.26
CA SER A 126 6.29 0.81 1.09
C SER A 126 6.71 0.25 -0.26
N PHE A 127 6.63 1.03 -1.34
CA PHE A 127 7.11 0.62 -2.65
C PHE A 127 8.63 0.44 -2.66
N THR A 128 9.36 1.25 -1.91
CA THR A 128 10.82 1.18 -1.85
C THR A 128 11.33 0.12 -0.88
N LEU A 129 10.75 0.04 0.33
CA LEU A 129 11.19 -0.91 1.36
C LEU A 129 10.68 -2.34 1.14
N GLY A 130 9.61 -2.50 0.37
CA GLY A 130 8.89 -3.77 0.28
C GLY A 130 7.98 -4.02 1.48
N PHE A 131 7.40 -5.22 1.56
CA PHE A 131 6.40 -5.59 2.58
C PHE A 131 5.27 -4.55 2.72
N PRO A 132 4.54 -4.25 1.61
CA PRO A 132 3.68 -3.06 1.54
C PRO A 132 2.65 -2.95 2.67
N LEU A 133 2.12 -4.07 3.13
CA LEU A 133 1.11 -4.09 4.19
C LEU A 133 1.68 -3.60 5.54
N LEU A 134 2.87 -4.06 5.92
CA LEU A 134 3.48 -3.69 7.20
C LEU A 134 4.05 -2.26 7.17
N THR A 135 4.81 -1.94 6.13
CA THR A 135 5.47 -0.63 6.01
C THR A 135 4.45 0.49 5.85
N ALA A 136 3.43 0.30 4.99
CA ALA A 136 2.37 1.28 4.83
C ALA A 136 1.53 1.45 6.09
N ALA A 137 1.18 0.35 6.80
CA ALA A 137 0.45 0.43 8.07
C ALA A 137 1.24 1.21 9.13
N THR A 138 2.57 1.01 9.21
CA THR A 138 3.43 1.70 10.18
C THR A 138 3.50 3.19 9.90
N VAL A 139 3.66 3.61 8.63
CA VAL A 139 3.67 5.04 8.26
C VAL A 139 2.30 5.67 8.52
N ARG A 140 1.20 5.00 8.12
CA ARG A 140 -0.17 5.46 8.43
C ARG A 140 -0.40 5.58 9.91
N PHE A 141 0.09 4.63 10.71
CA PHE A 141 -0.01 4.70 12.17
C PHE A 141 0.71 5.93 12.71
N TRP A 142 1.92 6.21 12.22
CA TRP A 142 2.67 7.40 12.62
C TRP A 142 1.92 8.70 12.31
N VAL A 143 1.28 8.78 11.14
CA VAL A 143 0.57 9.99 10.74
C VAL A 143 -0.81 10.10 11.38
N TYR A 144 -1.63 9.05 11.34
CA TYR A 144 -3.03 9.11 11.76
C TYR A 144 -3.26 8.91 13.27
N SER A 145 -2.31 8.33 14.01
CA SER A 145 -2.41 8.23 15.46
C SER A 145 -2.44 9.61 16.15
N ALA A 146 -1.84 10.62 15.52
CA ALA A 146 -1.86 12.00 16.02
C ALA A 146 -3.27 12.60 16.05
N ILE A 147 -4.19 12.13 15.22
CA ILE A 147 -5.61 12.55 15.19
C ILE A 147 -6.53 11.55 15.93
N GLY A 148 -5.95 10.58 16.65
CA GLY A 148 -6.69 9.65 17.49
C GLY A 148 -7.21 8.39 16.80
N LEU A 149 -6.83 8.11 15.54
CA LEU A 149 -7.17 6.83 14.92
C LEU A 149 -6.46 5.68 15.65
N GLY A 150 -7.26 4.69 16.08
CA GLY A 150 -6.74 3.49 16.72
C GLY A 150 -6.07 2.53 15.73
N ALA A 151 -5.21 1.64 16.26
CA ALA A 151 -4.50 0.66 15.45
C ALA A 151 -5.42 -0.22 14.58
N GLY A 152 -6.61 -0.59 15.09
CA GLY A 152 -7.61 -1.36 14.33
C GLY A 152 -8.15 -0.60 13.13
N ALA A 153 -8.48 0.67 13.29
CA ALA A 153 -8.94 1.52 12.19
C ALA A 153 -7.86 1.68 11.11
N ILE A 154 -6.59 1.85 11.52
CA ILE A 154 -5.46 1.98 10.61
C ILE A 154 -5.17 0.67 9.86
N ALA A 155 -5.29 -0.47 10.55
CA ALA A 155 -5.17 -1.77 9.90
C ALA A 155 -6.27 -1.97 8.85
N SER A 156 -7.54 -1.67 9.17
CA SER A 156 -8.67 -1.73 8.24
C SER A 156 -8.45 -0.80 7.04
N LEU A 157 -8.02 0.44 7.28
CA LEU A 157 -7.69 1.41 6.22
C LEU A 157 -6.61 0.85 5.28
N THR A 158 -5.55 0.27 5.84
CA THR A 158 -4.44 -0.28 5.05
C THR A 158 -4.89 -1.49 4.22
N LEU A 159 -5.75 -2.36 4.79
CA LEU A 159 -6.34 -3.48 4.06
C LEU A 159 -7.25 -3.02 2.92
N ILE A 160 -8.09 -1.99 3.15
CA ILE A 160 -8.98 -1.44 2.12
C ILE A 160 -8.16 -0.80 1.00
N ALA A 161 -7.12 -0.02 1.33
CA ALA A 161 -6.23 0.55 0.33
C ALA A 161 -5.48 -0.53 -0.46
N GLY A 162 -5.02 -1.60 0.20
CA GLY A 162 -4.44 -2.77 -0.46
C GLY A 162 -5.43 -3.48 -1.38
N LEU A 163 -6.68 -3.64 -0.95
CA LEU A 163 -7.75 -4.21 -1.78
C LEU A 163 -7.99 -3.38 -3.05
N THR A 164 -7.98 -2.05 -2.93
CA THR A 164 -8.10 -1.14 -4.09
C THR A 164 -7.01 -1.42 -5.12
N PHE A 165 -5.75 -1.54 -4.67
CA PHE A 165 -4.61 -1.87 -5.54
C PHE A 165 -4.80 -3.23 -6.23
N TRP A 166 -5.13 -4.29 -5.46
CA TRP A 166 -5.27 -5.64 -6.01
C TRP A 166 -6.44 -5.75 -7.00
N LEU A 167 -7.57 -5.10 -6.73
CA LEU A 167 -8.73 -5.09 -7.64
C LEU A 167 -8.41 -4.36 -8.94
N GLY A 168 -7.75 -3.20 -8.87
CA GLY A 168 -7.29 -2.46 -10.04
C GLY A 168 -6.27 -3.25 -10.88
N MET A 169 -5.27 -3.82 -10.22
CA MET A 169 -4.26 -4.68 -10.85
C MET A 169 -4.91 -5.90 -11.54
N SER A 170 -5.87 -6.56 -10.86
CA SER A 170 -6.59 -7.70 -11.41
C SER A 170 -7.42 -7.33 -12.64
N LEU A 171 -8.10 -6.18 -12.61
CA LEU A 171 -8.86 -5.71 -13.75
C LEU A 171 -7.96 -5.46 -14.96
N VAL A 172 -6.84 -4.77 -14.77
CA VAL A 172 -5.87 -4.48 -15.85
C VAL A 172 -5.26 -5.78 -16.38
N LEU A 173 -4.78 -6.66 -15.48
CA LEU A 173 -4.19 -7.94 -15.86
C LEU A 173 -5.17 -8.78 -16.67
N GLY A 174 -6.38 -9.00 -16.15
CA GLY A 174 -7.40 -9.81 -16.83
C GLY A 174 -7.75 -9.24 -18.20
N THR A 175 -7.90 -7.90 -18.29
CA THR A 175 -8.21 -7.23 -19.55
C THR A 175 -7.10 -7.42 -20.58
N VAL A 176 -5.83 -7.24 -20.17
CA VAL A 176 -4.70 -7.38 -21.09
C VAL A 176 -4.50 -8.83 -21.54
N MET A 177 -4.66 -9.80 -20.63
CA MET A 177 -4.56 -11.22 -20.98
C MET A 177 -5.65 -11.66 -21.96
N VAL A 178 -6.86 -11.10 -21.86
CA VAL A 178 -7.96 -11.38 -22.79
C VAL A 178 -7.75 -10.67 -24.13
N TRP A 179 -7.29 -9.41 -24.10
CA TRP A 179 -7.14 -8.62 -25.32
C TRP A 179 -5.88 -8.96 -26.12
N GLN A 180 -4.79 -9.32 -25.43
CA GLN A 180 -3.47 -9.59 -26.04
C GLN A 180 -2.92 -10.97 -25.63
N PRO A 181 -3.66 -12.08 -25.85
CA PRO A 181 -3.26 -13.40 -25.37
C PRO A 181 -1.95 -13.89 -26.02
N VAL A 182 -1.70 -13.53 -27.28
CA VAL A 182 -0.47 -13.87 -28.00
C VAL A 182 0.73 -13.08 -27.48
N ALA A 183 0.57 -11.78 -27.25
CA ALA A 183 1.64 -10.95 -26.69
C ALA A 183 2.01 -11.39 -25.27
N THR A 184 1.02 -11.75 -24.44
CA THR A 184 1.29 -12.27 -23.10
C THR A 184 1.93 -13.65 -23.13
N ALA A 185 1.66 -14.50 -24.13
CA ALA A 185 2.27 -15.81 -24.29
C ALA A 185 3.79 -15.76 -24.45
N SER A 186 4.30 -14.69 -25.05
CA SER A 186 5.74 -14.53 -25.30
C SER A 186 6.59 -14.52 -24.02
N PHE A 187 6.05 -14.07 -22.90
CA PHE A 187 6.74 -14.00 -21.59
C PHE A 187 6.13 -14.87 -20.51
N THR A 188 4.83 -15.19 -20.56
CA THR A 188 4.22 -16.18 -19.64
C THR A 188 4.65 -17.61 -19.98
N ARG A 189 5.08 -17.86 -21.21
CA ARG A 189 5.36 -19.18 -21.78
C ARG A 189 4.15 -20.13 -21.76
N LEU A 190 2.95 -19.59 -21.61
CA LEU A 190 1.69 -20.33 -21.68
C LEU A 190 1.12 -20.20 -23.11
N MET A 191 0.27 -21.15 -23.49
CA MET A 191 -0.47 -21.05 -24.73
C MET A 191 -1.39 -19.81 -24.74
N PRO A 192 -1.63 -19.15 -25.88
CA PRO A 192 -2.54 -18.00 -25.95
C PRO A 192 -3.93 -18.29 -25.39
N ASP A 193 -4.49 -19.48 -25.67
CA ASP A 193 -5.79 -19.92 -25.14
C ASP A 193 -5.77 -20.04 -23.61
N THR A 194 -4.67 -20.50 -23.02
CA THR A 194 -4.50 -20.56 -21.57
C THR A 194 -4.49 -19.16 -20.96
N ASN A 195 -3.77 -18.21 -21.58
CA ASN A 195 -3.77 -16.81 -21.16
C ASN A 195 -5.17 -16.19 -21.24
N LEU A 196 -5.91 -16.47 -22.33
CA LEU A 196 -7.30 -16.04 -22.48
C LEU A 196 -8.20 -16.59 -21.37
N MET A 197 -8.07 -17.89 -21.05
CA MET A 197 -8.83 -18.52 -19.98
C MET A 197 -8.49 -17.94 -18.58
N ILE A 198 -7.21 -17.75 -18.28
CA ILE A 198 -6.78 -17.15 -17.03
C ILE A 198 -7.28 -15.71 -16.91
N GLY A 199 -7.11 -14.91 -17.97
CA GLY A 199 -7.61 -13.54 -18.03
C GLY A 199 -9.12 -13.47 -17.84
N GLY A 200 -9.87 -14.33 -18.51
CA GLY A 200 -11.32 -14.47 -18.36
C GLY A 200 -11.74 -14.86 -16.94
N ALA A 201 -11.02 -15.81 -16.32
CA ALA A 201 -11.27 -16.21 -14.93
C ALA A 201 -11.01 -15.05 -13.94
N ILE A 202 -9.95 -14.27 -14.15
CA ILE A 202 -9.66 -13.08 -13.32
C ILE A 202 -10.79 -12.06 -13.47
N LEU A 203 -11.22 -11.75 -14.69
CA LEU A 203 -12.31 -10.79 -14.93
C LEU A 203 -13.62 -11.30 -14.35
N ALA A 204 -13.91 -12.59 -14.47
CA ALA A 204 -15.08 -13.23 -13.87
C ALA A 204 -15.04 -13.12 -12.33
N ALA A 205 -13.88 -13.32 -11.70
CA ALA A 205 -13.71 -13.15 -10.26
C ALA A 205 -13.97 -11.71 -9.80
N VAL A 206 -13.47 -10.71 -10.55
CA VAL A 206 -13.74 -9.28 -10.28
C VAL A 206 -15.23 -8.99 -10.46
N ALA A 207 -15.87 -9.49 -11.51
CA ALA A 207 -17.31 -9.33 -11.75
C ALA A 207 -18.15 -9.99 -10.64
N LEU A 208 -17.80 -11.20 -10.22
CA LEU A 208 -18.45 -11.90 -9.11
C LEU A 208 -18.31 -11.14 -7.78
N TYR A 209 -17.14 -10.56 -7.53
CA TYR A 209 -16.92 -9.68 -6.36
C TYR A 209 -17.85 -8.46 -6.40
N ILE A 210 -17.97 -7.79 -7.55
CA ILE A 210 -18.87 -6.65 -7.74
C ILE A 210 -20.32 -7.05 -7.52
N LEU A 211 -20.77 -8.15 -8.13
CA LEU A 211 -22.13 -8.70 -7.97
C LEU A 211 -22.40 -9.07 -6.51
N TRP A 212 -21.45 -9.74 -5.85
CA TRP A 212 -21.57 -10.17 -4.46
C TRP A 212 -21.76 -9.00 -3.49
N ILE A 213 -21.01 -7.89 -3.69
CA ILE A 213 -21.16 -6.67 -2.88
C ILE A 213 -22.46 -5.93 -3.24
N GLY A 214 -22.88 -5.97 -4.52
CA GLY A 214 -24.07 -5.29 -4.99
C GLY A 214 -25.37 -5.84 -4.40
N VAL A 215 -25.41 -7.13 -4.06
CA VAL A 215 -26.63 -7.79 -3.56
C VAL A 215 -26.98 -7.39 -2.12
N ARG A 216 -25.98 -7.27 -1.23
CA ARG A 216 -26.21 -6.84 0.18
C ARG A 216 -24.94 -6.26 0.81
N PRO A 217 -25.05 -5.19 1.64
CA PRO A 217 -23.97 -4.75 2.51
C PRO A 217 -23.53 -5.90 3.42
N ARG A 218 -22.24 -6.20 3.47
CA ARG A 218 -21.71 -7.32 4.26
C ARG A 218 -20.66 -6.85 5.23
N ALA A 219 -20.63 -7.51 6.39
CA ALA A 219 -19.54 -7.42 7.35
C ALA A 219 -18.89 -8.80 7.48
N LEU A 220 -17.58 -8.83 7.37
CA LEU A 220 -16.77 -10.02 7.65
C LEU A 220 -16.31 -9.95 9.11
N THR A 221 -16.74 -10.91 9.91
CA THR A 221 -16.28 -11.01 11.29
C THR A 221 -15.25 -12.13 11.39
N MET A 222 -14.00 -11.77 11.68
CA MET A 222 -12.91 -12.72 11.95
C MET A 222 -12.35 -12.45 13.34
N GLN A 223 -12.31 -13.47 14.20
CA GLN A 223 -11.70 -13.42 15.54
C GLN A 223 -12.12 -12.19 16.38
N GLY A 224 -13.42 -11.80 16.32
CA GLY A 224 -13.96 -10.66 17.06
C GLY A 224 -13.73 -9.28 16.39
N TRP A 225 -13.13 -9.24 15.21
CA TRP A 225 -13.02 -8.04 14.38
C TRP A 225 -14.10 -8.04 13.31
N THR A 226 -14.91 -6.99 13.27
CA THR A 226 -15.93 -6.79 12.24
C THR A 226 -15.39 -5.85 11.17
N PHE A 227 -15.11 -6.38 10.00
CA PHE A 227 -14.70 -5.63 8.83
C PHE A 227 -15.91 -5.39 7.92
N HIS A 228 -16.31 -4.12 7.79
CA HIS A 228 -17.39 -3.74 6.89
C HIS A 228 -16.86 -3.63 5.47
N LEU A 229 -17.41 -4.44 4.56
CA LEU A 229 -17.08 -4.35 3.14
C LEU A 229 -17.59 -3.03 2.55
N PRO A 230 -16.89 -2.46 1.56
CA PRO A 230 -17.30 -1.23 0.91
C PRO A 230 -18.68 -1.35 0.26
N ARG A 231 -19.41 -0.24 0.19
CA ARG A 231 -20.63 -0.16 -0.64
C ARG A 231 -20.25 -0.27 -2.12
N LEU A 232 -21.18 -0.74 -2.95
CA LEU A 232 -20.96 -0.94 -4.39
C LEU A 232 -20.33 0.29 -5.08
N SER A 233 -20.84 1.49 -4.81
CA SER A 233 -20.33 2.74 -5.41
C SER A 233 -18.86 3.01 -5.02
N ILE A 234 -18.48 2.70 -3.79
CA ILE A 234 -17.10 2.87 -3.32
C ILE A 234 -16.21 1.79 -3.96
N SER A 235 -16.67 0.54 -4.05
CA SER A 235 -15.91 -0.53 -4.70
C SER A 235 -15.69 -0.27 -6.19
N MET A 236 -16.68 0.25 -6.89
CA MET A 236 -16.52 0.67 -8.29
C MET A 236 -15.50 1.80 -8.43
N ALA A 237 -15.58 2.81 -7.54
CA ALA A 237 -14.58 3.88 -7.52
C ALA A 237 -13.17 3.35 -7.19
N GLN A 238 -13.04 2.39 -6.28
CA GLN A 238 -11.77 1.74 -5.94
C GLN A 238 -11.19 0.98 -7.14
N ILE A 239 -11.99 0.18 -7.83
CA ILE A 239 -11.55 -0.59 -8.99
C ILE A 239 -11.10 0.34 -10.11
N GLY A 240 -11.91 1.37 -10.42
CA GLY A 240 -11.58 2.36 -11.45
C GLY A 240 -10.30 3.15 -11.11
N LEU A 241 -10.21 3.61 -9.86
CA LEU A 241 -9.04 4.35 -9.38
C LEU A 241 -7.78 3.48 -9.40
N GLY A 242 -7.89 2.21 -8.97
CA GLY A 242 -6.79 1.26 -8.98
C GLY A 242 -6.32 0.91 -10.39
N ALA A 243 -7.25 0.67 -11.31
CA ALA A 243 -6.91 0.39 -12.70
C ALA A 243 -6.25 1.60 -13.39
N LEU A 244 -6.77 2.81 -13.14
CA LEU A 244 -6.21 4.04 -13.68
C LEU A 244 -4.79 4.28 -13.13
N ASP A 245 -4.57 4.09 -11.84
CA ASP A 245 -3.25 4.20 -11.21
C ASP A 245 -2.23 3.24 -11.84
N VAL A 246 -2.60 1.96 -12.03
CA VAL A 246 -1.76 0.97 -12.71
C VAL A 246 -1.42 1.38 -14.14
N CYS A 247 -2.39 1.91 -14.89
CA CYS A 247 -2.16 2.41 -16.25
C CYS A 247 -1.23 3.63 -16.27
N ILE A 248 -1.40 4.57 -15.34
CA ILE A 248 -0.57 5.77 -15.24
C ILE A 248 0.85 5.41 -14.81
N SER A 249 1.01 4.55 -13.82
CA SER A 249 2.33 4.10 -13.35
C SER A 249 3.08 3.30 -14.42
N CYS A 250 2.38 2.48 -15.22
CA CYS A 250 2.94 1.88 -16.42
C CYS A 250 3.31 2.95 -17.46
N GLY A 251 2.49 3.98 -17.61
CA GLY A 251 2.74 5.11 -18.49
C GLY A 251 4.07 5.82 -18.19
N VAL A 252 4.47 5.89 -16.92
CA VAL A 252 5.80 6.42 -16.54
C VAL A 252 6.92 5.60 -17.19
N LEU A 253 6.85 4.27 -17.11
CA LEU A 253 7.84 3.40 -17.75
C LEU A 253 7.77 3.54 -19.28
N TYR A 254 6.55 3.53 -19.85
CA TYR A 254 6.34 3.58 -21.29
C TYR A 254 6.96 4.83 -21.94
N VAL A 255 6.79 5.98 -21.32
CA VAL A 255 7.33 7.26 -21.81
C VAL A 255 8.86 7.29 -21.74
N LEU A 256 9.45 6.57 -20.79
CA LEU A 256 10.91 6.48 -20.62
C LEU A 256 11.57 5.45 -21.55
N LEU A 257 10.79 4.64 -22.27
CA LEU A 257 11.36 3.72 -23.28
C LEU A 257 12.02 4.50 -24.41
N PRO A 258 13.02 3.93 -25.08
CA PRO A 258 13.71 4.58 -26.21
C PRO A 258 12.74 5.00 -27.30
N GLU A 259 12.97 6.15 -27.92
CA GLU A 259 12.11 6.63 -29.02
C GLU A 259 12.11 5.63 -30.20
N GLY A 260 10.93 5.40 -30.77
CA GLY A 260 10.79 4.49 -31.91
C GLY A 260 10.86 3.00 -31.57
N HIS A 261 10.70 2.61 -30.29
CA HIS A 261 10.78 1.21 -29.86
C HIS A 261 9.73 0.27 -30.48
N GLY A 262 8.64 0.82 -31.09
CA GLY A 262 7.62 0.06 -31.82
C GLY A 262 6.76 -0.91 -30.99
N VAL A 263 6.93 -0.98 -29.66
CA VAL A 263 6.19 -1.88 -28.78
C VAL A 263 4.87 -1.21 -28.37
N PRO A 264 3.69 -1.85 -28.60
CA PRO A 264 2.41 -1.30 -28.20
C PRO A 264 2.29 -1.14 -26.69
N PHE A 265 1.58 -0.09 -26.21
CA PHE A 265 1.34 0.14 -24.79
C PHE A 265 0.71 -1.08 -24.11
N ALA A 266 -0.20 -1.80 -24.80
CA ALA A 266 -0.83 -3.01 -24.28
C ALA A 266 0.17 -4.14 -23.95
N THR A 267 1.26 -4.26 -24.70
CA THR A 267 2.34 -5.21 -24.39
C THR A 267 3.16 -4.74 -23.20
N VAL A 268 3.46 -3.44 -23.13
CA VAL A 268 4.23 -2.87 -22.00
C VAL A 268 3.45 -2.97 -20.69
N ILE A 269 2.14 -2.70 -20.70
CA ILE A 269 1.34 -2.81 -19.47
C ILE A 269 1.18 -4.26 -19.00
N ALA A 270 1.10 -5.23 -19.93
CA ALA A 270 1.16 -6.64 -19.58
C ALA A 270 2.47 -6.98 -18.86
N ALA A 271 3.60 -6.65 -19.49
CA ALA A 271 4.94 -6.85 -18.92
C ALA A 271 5.07 -6.18 -17.55
N TYR A 272 4.59 -4.94 -17.43
CA TYR A 272 4.61 -4.14 -16.22
C TYR A 272 3.83 -4.80 -15.08
N VAL A 273 2.61 -5.26 -15.33
CA VAL A 273 1.78 -5.92 -14.32
C VAL A 273 2.41 -7.21 -13.86
N PHE A 274 2.92 -8.04 -14.80
CA PHE A 274 3.64 -9.27 -14.45
C PHE A 274 4.91 -8.99 -13.65
N ALA A 275 5.69 -7.98 -14.04
CA ALA A 275 6.90 -7.60 -13.34
C ALA A 275 6.60 -7.15 -11.88
N ASN A 276 5.51 -6.39 -11.68
CA ASN A 276 5.07 -6.00 -10.35
C ASN A 276 4.60 -7.21 -9.52
N LEU A 277 3.80 -8.11 -10.10
CA LEU A 277 3.33 -9.32 -9.40
C LEU A 277 4.50 -10.19 -8.95
N LEU A 278 5.46 -10.45 -9.84
CA LEU A 278 6.66 -11.23 -9.51
C LEU A 278 7.55 -10.49 -8.52
N GLY A 279 7.68 -9.17 -8.64
CA GLY A 279 8.39 -8.33 -7.68
C GLY A 279 7.80 -8.41 -6.28
N ILE A 280 6.47 -8.33 -6.14
CA ILE A 280 5.77 -8.49 -4.86
C ILE A 280 5.94 -9.92 -4.33
N ALA A 281 5.78 -10.93 -5.19
CA ALA A 281 5.90 -12.34 -4.81
C ALA A 281 7.32 -12.72 -4.36
N SER A 282 8.34 -12.06 -4.90
CA SER A 282 9.74 -12.30 -4.54
C SER A 282 10.10 -11.79 -3.14
N HIS A 283 9.27 -10.93 -2.55
CA HIS A 283 9.54 -10.23 -1.28
C HIS A 283 10.86 -9.42 -1.29
N ALA A 284 11.46 -9.20 -2.46
CA ALA A 284 12.64 -8.36 -2.60
C ALA A 284 12.28 -6.89 -2.32
N PRO A 285 13.12 -6.13 -1.61
CA PRO A 285 12.91 -4.71 -1.40
C PRO A 285 12.70 -3.99 -2.74
N GLY A 286 11.56 -3.31 -2.90
CA GLY A 286 11.19 -2.66 -4.15
C GLY A 286 11.12 -3.58 -5.39
N GLY A 287 11.12 -4.92 -5.22
CA GLY A 287 11.15 -5.87 -6.33
C GLY A 287 12.44 -5.83 -7.16
N ILE A 288 13.56 -5.31 -6.57
CA ILE A 288 14.85 -5.12 -7.27
C ILE A 288 15.34 -6.46 -7.84
N GLY A 289 15.84 -6.42 -9.06
CA GLY A 289 16.32 -7.57 -9.82
C GLY A 289 15.19 -8.32 -10.53
N VAL A 290 14.09 -8.62 -9.85
CA VAL A 290 12.98 -9.41 -10.42
C VAL A 290 12.16 -8.57 -11.40
N PHE A 291 11.85 -7.32 -11.05
CA PHE A 291 11.14 -6.39 -11.93
C PHE A 291 11.94 -6.15 -13.21
N GLU A 292 13.23 -5.81 -13.10
CA GLU A 292 14.12 -5.57 -14.23
C GLU A 292 14.24 -6.80 -15.12
N ALA A 293 14.51 -7.95 -14.54
CA ALA A 293 14.64 -9.20 -15.29
C ALA A 293 13.35 -9.53 -16.06
N THR A 294 12.19 -9.34 -15.43
CA THR A 294 10.90 -9.59 -16.07
C THR A 294 10.65 -8.64 -17.23
N ILE A 295 10.90 -7.35 -17.06
CA ILE A 295 10.76 -6.34 -18.12
C ILE A 295 11.73 -6.64 -19.27
N MET A 296 13.00 -7.00 -18.98
CA MET A 296 13.98 -7.34 -20.02
C MET A 296 13.61 -8.60 -20.82
N VAL A 297 12.99 -9.59 -20.17
CA VAL A 297 12.50 -10.79 -20.85
C VAL A 297 11.26 -10.48 -21.68
N ALA A 298 10.34 -9.69 -21.14
CA ALA A 298 9.07 -9.37 -21.81
C ALA A 298 9.24 -8.43 -23.01
N LEU A 299 10.14 -7.47 -22.90
CA LEU A 299 10.41 -6.46 -23.94
C LEU A 299 11.73 -6.73 -24.68
N TRP A 300 12.01 -7.98 -24.98
CA TRP A 300 13.24 -8.45 -25.62
C TRP A 300 13.55 -7.80 -26.97
N GLN A 301 12.56 -7.19 -27.62
CA GLN A 301 12.68 -6.46 -28.89
C GLN A 301 13.48 -5.16 -28.74
N ILE A 302 13.53 -4.59 -27.52
CA ILE A 302 14.29 -3.38 -27.23
C ILE A 302 15.72 -3.76 -26.84
N PRO A 303 16.76 -3.06 -27.34
CA PRO A 303 18.15 -3.32 -26.96
C PRO A 303 18.32 -3.28 -25.45
N ARG A 304 18.96 -4.31 -24.88
CA ARG A 304 19.06 -4.53 -23.43
C ARG A 304 19.62 -3.33 -22.66
N GLU A 305 20.64 -2.67 -23.20
CA GLU A 305 21.30 -1.53 -22.56
C GLU A 305 20.35 -0.33 -22.46
N ALA A 306 19.65 -0.02 -23.56
CA ALA A 306 18.68 1.06 -23.61
C ALA A 306 17.46 0.77 -22.70
N LEU A 307 16.96 -0.47 -22.70
CA LEU A 307 15.87 -0.89 -21.83
C LEU A 307 16.25 -0.82 -20.34
N LEU A 308 17.46 -1.26 -19.98
CA LEU A 308 17.97 -1.16 -18.61
C LEU A 308 18.06 0.30 -18.19
N GLY A 309 18.54 1.19 -19.08
CA GLY A 309 18.55 2.63 -18.82
C GLY A 309 17.17 3.20 -18.52
N SER A 310 16.16 2.82 -19.33
CA SER A 310 14.76 3.23 -19.13
C SER A 310 14.20 2.76 -17.79
N VAL A 311 14.48 1.50 -17.41
CA VAL A 311 14.02 0.93 -16.13
C VAL A 311 14.72 1.61 -14.95
N LEU A 312 16.00 1.95 -15.06
CA LEU A 312 16.72 2.71 -14.03
C LEU A 312 16.15 4.13 -13.88
N LEU A 313 15.87 4.83 -14.97
CA LEU A 313 15.19 6.14 -14.93
C LEU A 313 13.79 6.05 -14.33
N TYR A 314 13.04 5.00 -14.68
CA TYR A 314 11.74 4.73 -14.07
C TYR A 314 11.87 4.58 -12.54
N ARG A 315 12.87 3.83 -12.06
CA ARG A 315 13.13 3.73 -10.61
C ARG A 315 13.48 5.06 -9.97
N CYS A 316 14.29 5.87 -10.63
CA CYS A 316 14.61 7.21 -10.13
C CYS A 316 13.37 8.10 -10.02
N CYS A 317 12.52 8.12 -11.07
CA CYS A 317 11.34 9.00 -11.13
C CYS A 317 10.19 8.52 -10.24
N TYR A 318 9.94 7.20 -10.21
CA TYR A 318 8.73 6.64 -9.58
C TYR A 318 8.95 6.10 -8.16
N TYR A 319 10.18 5.67 -7.83
CA TYR A 319 10.51 5.12 -6.49
C TYR A 319 11.40 6.04 -5.68
N LEU A 320 12.59 6.35 -6.19
CA LEU A 320 13.62 7.04 -5.42
C LEU A 320 13.24 8.48 -5.08
N LEU A 321 12.82 9.25 -6.07
CA LEU A 321 12.43 10.65 -5.88
C LEU A 321 11.25 10.82 -4.92
N PRO A 322 10.11 10.09 -5.09
CA PRO A 322 9.01 10.13 -4.13
C PRO A 322 9.42 9.64 -2.73
N PHE A 323 10.31 8.65 -2.63
CA PHE A 323 10.79 8.15 -1.36
C PHE A 323 11.62 9.19 -0.59
N ILE A 324 12.55 9.86 -1.26
CA ILE A 324 13.34 10.95 -0.67
C ILE A 324 12.42 12.08 -0.19
N LEU A 325 11.44 12.46 -1.03
CA LEU A 325 10.47 13.48 -0.69
C LEU A 325 9.58 13.05 0.50
N ALA A 326 9.19 11.77 0.57
CA ALA A 326 8.42 11.23 1.68
C ALA A 326 9.17 11.30 3.01
N ILE A 327 10.46 10.92 3.02
CA ILE A 327 11.31 11.00 4.21
C ILE A 327 11.46 12.47 4.66
N TRP A 328 11.68 13.36 3.71
CA TRP A 328 11.81 14.80 4.00
C TRP A 328 10.51 15.37 4.60
N LEU A 329 9.36 15.06 4.02
CA LEU A 329 8.06 15.50 4.52
C LEU A 329 7.75 14.94 5.92
N LEU A 330 8.05 13.67 6.17
CA LEU A 330 7.86 13.06 7.50
C LEU A 330 8.78 13.70 8.54
N GLY A 331 10.04 13.96 8.18
CA GLY A 331 11.01 14.65 9.05
C GLY A 331 10.57 16.07 9.37
N LEU A 332 10.15 16.83 8.35
CA LEU A 332 9.65 18.21 8.53
C LEU A 332 8.40 18.24 9.43
N ARG A 333 7.46 17.33 9.21
CA ARG A 333 6.27 17.19 10.06
C ARG A 333 6.65 16.93 11.52
N GLU A 334 7.60 16.04 11.78
CA GLU A 334 8.03 15.73 13.15
C GLU A 334 8.67 16.93 13.83
N ILE A 335 9.51 17.68 13.11
CA ILE A 335 10.14 18.92 13.63
C ILE A 335 9.07 19.95 13.99
N VAL A 336 8.09 20.17 13.09
CA VAL A 336 6.98 21.12 13.34
C VAL A 336 6.14 20.71 14.55
N LEU A 337 5.83 19.43 14.68
CA LEU A 337 5.05 18.94 15.82
C LEU A 337 5.82 19.09 17.15
N ARG A 338 7.12 18.83 17.16
CA ARG A 338 7.97 19.03 18.35
C ARG A 338 8.10 20.50 18.70
N ALA A 339 8.29 21.38 17.71
CA ALA A 339 8.36 22.82 17.92
C ALA A 339 7.05 23.37 18.51
N ARG A 340 5.89 22.95 18.00
CA ARG A 340 4.57 23.34 18.56
C ARG A 340 4.39 22.86 19.99
N LYS A 341 4.78 21.61 20.28
CA LYS A 341 4.72 21.08 21.65
C LYS A 341 5.59 21.89 22.61
N MET A 342 6.81 22.21 22.20
CA MET A 342 7.74 23.02 23.00
C MET A 342 7.20 24.43 23.27
N ARG A 343 6.60 25.09 22.25
CA ARG A 343 5.96 26.41 22.43
C ARG A 343 4.80 26.35 23.42
N LYS A 344 3.97 25.29 23.34
CA LYS A 344 2.86 25.09 24.28
C LYS A 344 3.35 24.82 25.70
N ASP A 345 4.44 24.05 25.85
CA ASP A 345 5.04 23.76 27.16
C ASP A 345 5.73 25.02 27.76
N LEU A 346 6.14 25.99 26.94
CA LEU A 346 6.74 27.28 27.34
C LEU A 346 5.70 28.40 27.55
N GLY A 347 4.41 28.14 27.34
CA GLY A 347 3.33 29.14 27.53
C GLY A 347 3.35 30.30 26.52
N VAL A 348 3.99 30.12 25.35
CA VAL A 348 4.12 31.17 24.32
C VAL A 348 2.90 31.20 23.36
N GLU A 349 2.03 30.19 23.35
CA GLU A 349 0.73 30.19 22.65
C GLU A 349 -0.37 30.39 23.71
N GLU A 350 -0.87 31.62 23.84
CA GLU A 350 -2.19 31.91 24.38
C GLU A 350 -3.22 31.55 23.33
N GLU A 351 -4.27 30.82 23.75
CA GLU A 351 -5.50 30.30 23.14
C GLU A 351 -5.76 30.48 21.62
#